data_3502a1c4c674ee7bf3119a8363b71f7c
#
_entry.id   3502a1c4c674ee7bf3119a8363b71f7c
#
_cell.length_a   1.000
_cell.length_b   1.000
_cell.length_c   1.000
_cell.angle_alpha   90.00
_cell.angle_beta   90.00
_cell.angle_gamma   90.00
#
_symmetry.space_group_name_H-M   'P 1'
#
loop_
_entity.id
_entity.type
_entity.pdbx_description
1 polymer ?
#
loop_
_entity_poly.entity_id
_entity_poly.type
_entity_poly.pdbx_seq_one_letter_code
_entity_poly.pdbx_strand_id
1 'polypeptide(L)'
;MDILAKHIPADENGVRIAELDEMTYRQTMWSHQPLTDFWRVGRGYAKKLEAHGMFTMGDVARMSVCNEDLLYQLFGKNAELLIDHSWGWEPCTIQAVKAYHPSENSLGSGQVLHCPYSAERARLVLREMAEQLALDLVSKKLMTDQIVLTVGYDIENLTDPARRNRYHGPIVKDHYGREVPKHAHGTERLNDYTSSTKKIMGAATALFDRIVNTDLMVRRLNIVAGRVISESEAMTREGEFEQMDLFTDYAAVEARRKQEQAELDRERKMQEVMLTIKKMVPIRTMNYRRIDRTVAGHIRPIRYICTLSL
;
A
#
# COMPACT_ATOMS: atom_id res chain seq x y z
N MET A 1 -2.18 20.52 -14.73
CA MET A 1 -1.28 21.52 -14.09
C MET A 1 0.19 21.09 -14.18
N ASP A 2 0.62 19.92 -13.67
CA ASP A 2 2.03 19.46 -13.70
C ASP A 2 2.64 19.42 -15.11
N ILE A 3 1.89 18.95 -16.10
CA ILE A 3 2.32 18.91 -17.51
C ILE A 3 2.67 20.32 -18.03
N LEU A 4 1.80 21.27 -17.77
CA LEU A 4 2.02 22.67 -18.23
C LEU A 4 3.15 23.33 -17.43
N ALA A 5 3.18 23.17 -16.11
CA ALA A 5 4.16 23.80 -15.24
C ALA A 5 5.61 23.38 -15.56
N LYS A 6 5.83 22.17 -16.07
CA LYS A 6 7.16 21.69 -16.50
C LYS A 6 7.76 22.50 -17.65
N HIS A 7 6.92 23.13 -18.47
CA HIS A 7 7.33 23.93 -19.62
C HIS A 7 7.45 25.43 -19.32
N ILE A 8 7.07 25.87 -18.11
CA ILE A 8 7.17 27.27 -17.69
C ILE A 8 8.51 27.49 -17.01
N PRO A 9 9.21 28.61 -17.30
CA PRO A 9 10.43 28.97 -16.57
C PRO A 9 10.19 29.08 -15.08
N ALA A 10 11.14 28.64 -14.27
CA ALA A 10 11.10 28.83 -12.82
C ALA A 10 11.32 30.30 -12.47
N ASP A 11 10.70 30.77 -11.39
CA ASP A 11 10.96 32.08 -10.80
C ASP A 11 12.35 32.14 -10.10
N GLU A 12 12.67 33.25 -9.48
CA GLU A 12 13.94 33.47 -8.76
C GLU A 12 14.14 32.46 -7.59
N ASN A 13 13.05 31.90 -7.05
CA ASN A 13 13.07 30.92 -5.97
C ASN A 13 13.05 29.46 -6.49
N GLY A 14 13.09 29.27 -7.81
CA GLY A 14 13.02 27.96 -8.44
C GLY A 14 11.60 27.38 -8.53
N VAL A 15 10.57 28.20 -8.28
CA VAL A 15 9.15 27.77 -8.30
C VAL A 15 8.56 27.97 -9.70
N ARG A 16 7.75 27.03 -10.14
CA ARG A 16 7.01 27.11 -11.42
C ARG A 16 5.52 27.18 -11.12
N ILE A 17 4.87 28.24 -11.60
CA ILE A 17 3.45 28.48 -11.37
C ILE A 17 2.73 28.41 -12.70
N ALA A 18 1.67 27.58 -12.78
CA ALA A 18 0.79 27.48 -13.93
C ALA A 18 -0.65 27.68 -13.47
N GLU A 19 -1.39 28.48 -14.25
CA GLU A 19 -2.83 28.64 -14.10
C GLU A 19 -3.53 28.02 -15.30
N LEU A 20 -4.61 27.31 -15.05
CA LEU A 20 -5.46 26.70 -16.06
C LEU A 20 -6.91 26.93 -15.68
N ASP A 21 -7.64 27.59 -16.57
CA ASP A 21 -9.08 27.55 -16.64
C ASP A 21 -9.52 26.50 -17.71
N GLU A 22 -10.80 26.28 -17.84
CA GLU A 22 -11.35 25.30 -18.79
C GLU A 22 -10.98 25.64 -20.24
N MET A 23 -10.97 26.92 -20.62
CA MET A 23 -10.67 27.33 -21.99
C MET A 23 -9.19 27.17 -22.31
N THR A 24 -8.32 27.59 -21.43
CA THR A 24 -6.87 27.45 -21.56
C THR A 24 -6.49 25.95 -21.56
N TYR A 25 -7.16 25.15 -20.75
CA TYR A 25 -6.98 23.68 -20.77
C TYR A 25 -7.31 23.09 -22.14
N ARG A 26 -8.46 23.44 -22.73
CA ARG A 26 -8.88 22.95 -24.05
C ARG A 26 -7.89 23.36 -25.15
N GLN A 27 -7.44 24.60 -25.12
CA GLN A 27 -6.50 25.14 -26.10
C GLN A 27 -5.11 24.49 -26.01
N THR A 28 -4.63 24.18 -24.80
CA THR A 28 -3.26 23.74 -24.58
C THR A 28 -3.11 22.25 -24.35
N MET A 29 -4.12 21.59 -23.72
CA MET A 29 -4.03 20.21 -23.27
C MET A 29 -4.81 19.19 -24.09
N TRP A 30 -5.81 19.63 -24.87
CA TRP A 30 -6.61 18.69 -25.66
C TRP A 30 -5.83 17.87 -26.68
N SER A 31 -4.73 18.40 -27.21
CA SER A 31 -3.86 17.70 -28.16
C SER A 31 -2.67 16.99 -27.51
N HIS A 32 -2.51 17.14 -26.19
CA HIS A 32 -1.37 16.54 -25.48
C HIS A 32 -1.40 15.01 -25.53
N GLN A 33 -0.23 14.43 -25.74
CA GLN A 33 0.06 13.00 -25.70
C GLN A 33 1.34 12.75 -24.88
N PRO A 34 1.45 11.60 -24.19
CA PRO A 34 0.50 10.49 -24.15
C PRO A 34 -0.64 10.73 -23.13
N LEU A 35 -1.76 10.02 -23.30
CA LEU A 35 -2.88 10.05 -22.35
C LEU A 35 -2.49 9.69 -20.92
N THR A 36 -1.45 8.87 -20.73
CA THR A 36 -0.96 8.44 -19.42
C THR A 36 -0.33 9.54 -18.58
N ASP A 37 -0.09 10.72 -19.14
CA ASP A 37 0.39 11.89 -18.40
C ASP A 37 -0.73 12.55 -17.59
N PHE A 38 -1.98 12.28 -17.94
CA PHE A 38 -3.14 12.83 -17.24
C PHE A 38 -3.46 12.04 -15.97
N TRP A 39 -3.87 12.76 -14.94
CA TRP A 39 -4.29 12.17 -13.67
C TRP A 39 -5.38 11.12 -13.87
N ARG A 40 -5.24 9.97 -13.22
CA ARG A 40 -6.12 8.79 -13.29
C ARG A 40 -6.22 8.10 -14.66
N VAL A 41 -5.47 8.51 -15.66
CA VAL A 41 -5.38 7.80 -16.93
C VAL A 41 -4.14 6.90 -16.93
N GLY A 42 -4.27 5.71 -16.35
CA GLY A 42 -3.21 4.70 -16.39
C GLY A 42 -3.18 3.93 -17.73
N ARG A 43 -2.16 3.08 -17.91
CA ARG A 43 -1.97 2.26 -19.14
C ARG A 43 -3.21 1.47 -19.55
N GLY A 44 -4.00 0.96 -18.57
CA GLY A 44 -5.24 0.22 -18.85
C GLY A 44 -6.32 1.09 -19.46
N TYR A 45 -6.47 2.34 -18.98
CA TYR A 45 -7.39 3.32 -19.54
C TYR A 45 -6.94 3.76 -20.92
N ALA A 46 -5.68 4.16 -21.07
CA ALA A 46 -5.13 4.58 -22.37
C ALA A 46 -5.33 3.49 -23.42
N LYS A 47 -4.98 2.23 -23.13
CA LYS A 47 -5.18 1.11 -24.05
C LYS A 47 -6.64 0.92 -24.49
N LYS A 48 -7.62 1.10 -23.58
CA LYS A 48 -9.03 1.00 -23.90
C LYS A 48 -9.48 2.17 -24.79
N LEU A 49 -9.03 3.38 -24.47
CA LEU A 49 -9.34 4.59 -25.26
C LEU A 49 -8.75 4.50 -26.67
N GLU A 50 -7.47 4.15 -26.78
CA GLU A 50 -6.76 3.97 -28.05
C GLU A 50 -7.42 2.92 -28.94
N ALA A 51 -7.90 1.80 -28.37
CA ALA A 51 -8.63 0.76 -29.11
C ALA A 51 -9.94 1.26 -29.73
N HIS A 52 -10.47 2.40 -29.25
CA HIS A 52 -11.68 3.06 -29.81
C HIS A 52 -11.37 4.39 -30.51
N GLY A 53 -10.09 4.59 -30.90
CA GLY A 53 -9.68 5.76 -31.67
C GLY A 53 -9.52 7.05 -30.87
N MET A 54 -9.49 6.99 -29.54
CA MET A 54 -9.28 8.13 -28.65
C MET A 54 -7.83 8.18 -28.17
N PHE A 55 -7.04 9.09 -28.68
CA PHE A 55 -5.61 9.24 -28.41
C PHE A 55 -5.27 10.46 -27.54
N THR A 56 -6.24 11.37 -27.37
CA THR A 56 -6.09 12.63 -26.65
C THR A 56 -7.29 12.89 -25.75
N MET A 57 -7.15 13.80 -24.77
CA MET A 57 -8.29 14.24 -23.96
C MET A 57 -9.35 14.96 -24.78
N GLY A 58 -8.95 15.66 -25.86
CA GLY A 58 -9.88 16.26 -26.81
C GLY A 58 -10.73 15.21 -27.55
N ASP A 59 -10.18 14.02 -27.83
CA ASP A 59 -10.96 12.92 -28.43
C ASP A 59 -11.97 12.37 -27.41
N VAL A 60 -11.59 12.23 -26.14
CA VAL A 60 -12.51 11.81 -25.08
C VAL A 60 -13.64 12.82 -24.91
N ALA A 61 -13.32 14.12 -24.88
CA ALA A 61 -14.32 15.18 -24.77
C ALA A 61 -15.30 15.16 -25.96
N ARG A 62 -14.81 14.98 -27.18
CA ARG A 62 -15.68 14.85 -28.37
C ARG A 62 -16.53 13.58 -28.29
N MET A 63 -15.97 12.46 -27.86
CA MET A 63 -16.70 11.21 -27.70
C MET A 63 -17.81 11.33 -26.67
N SER A 64 -17.61 12.08 -25.57
CA SER A 64 -18.67 12.30 -24.57
C SER A 64 -19.91 13.01 -25.13
N VAL A 65 -19.73 13.81 -26.17
CA VAL A 65 -20.87 14.47 -26.86
C VAL A 65 -21.52 13.56 -27.91
N CYS A 66 -20.69 12.76 -28.61
CA CYS A 66 -21.19 11.93 -29.72
C CYS A 66 -21.74 10.59 -29.25
N ASN A 67 -21.14 9.97 -28.26
CA ASN A 67 -21.50 8.64 -27.73
C ASN A 67 -20.99 8.47 -26.31
N GLU A 68 -21.65 9.09 -25.35
CA GLU A 68 -21.31 9.01 -23.93
C GLU A 68 -21.45 7.59 -23.39
N ASP A 69 -22.43 6.82 -23.86
CA ASP A 69 -22.69 5.45 -23.45
C ASP A 69 -21.48 4.54 -23.64
N LEU A 70 -20.69 4.76 -24.68
CA LEU A 70 -19.46 4.02 -24.91
C LEU A 70 -18.47 4.22 -23.75
N LEU A 71 -18.32 5.45 -23.27
CA LEU A 71 -17.42 5.74 -22.15
C LEU A 71 -17.89 5.07 -20.85
N TYR A 72 -19.21 5.08 -20.58
CA TYR A 72 -19.78 4.37 -19.44
C TYR A 72 -19.65 2.83 -19.56
N GLN A 73 -19.78 2.27 -20.76
CA GLN A 73 -19.52 0.83 -20.98
C GLN A 73 -18.05 0.44 -20.71
N LEU A 74 -17.11 1.31 -21.09
CA LEU A 74 -15.69 1.04 -20.92
C LEU A 74 -15.19 1.21 -19.47
N PHE A 75 -15.73 2.20 -18.74
CA PHE A 75 -15.18 2.67 -17.47
C PHE A 75 -16.18 2.65 -16.30
N GLY A 76 -17.46 2.34 -16.56
CA GLY A 76 -18.52 2.39 -15.55
C GLY A 76 -18.65 3.79 -14.95
N LYS A 77 -18.93 3.90 -13.65
CA LYS A 77 -19.04 5.17 -12.93
C LYS A 77 -17.80 6.08 -13.01
N ASN A 78 -16.64 5.53 -13.33
CA ASN A 78 -15.43 6.33 -13.48
C ASN A 78 -15.37 7.10 -14.81
N ALA A 79 -16.30 6.84 -15.73
CA ALA A 79 -16.45 7.61 -16.98
C ALA A 79 -16.78 9.08 -16.69
N GLU A 80 -17.62 9.34 -15.69
CA GLU A 80 -18.02 10.68 -15.28
C GLU A 80 -16.80 11.57 -14.98
N LEU A 81 -15.92 11.13 -14.11
CA LEU A 81 -14.70 11.86 -13.78
C LEU A 81 -13.76 12.01 -14.99
N LEU A 82 -13.67 10.99 -15.86
CA LEU A 82 -12.86 11.05 -17.06
C LEU A 82 -13.40 12.10 -18.04
N ILE A 83 -14.73 12.17 -18.19
CA ILE A 83 -15.43 13.17 -19.02
C ILE A 83 -15.16 14.56 -18.46
N ASP A 84 -15.42 14.80 -17.18
CA ASP A 84 -15.17 16.08 -16.51
C ASP A 84 -13.73 16.56 -16.75
N HIS A 85 -12.76 15.70 -16.47
CA HIS A 85 -11.35 16.03 -16.69
C HIS A 85 -11.01 16.27 -18.16
N SER A 86 -11.68 15.59 -19.10
CA SER A 86 -11.47 15.82 -20.53
C SER A 86 -11.95 17.20 -20.99
N TRP A 87 -12.94 17.76 -20.30
CA TRP A 87 -13.44 19.12 -20.52
C TRP A 87 -12.65 20.19 -19.74
N GLY A 88 -11.74 19.78 -18.85
CA GLY A 88 -10.98 20.67 -17.98
C GLY A 88 -11.69 21.02 -16.69
N TRP A 89 -12.77 20.30 -16.36
CA TRP A 89 -13.52 20.49 -15.13
C TRP A 89 -12.94 19.61 -14.02
N GLU A 90 -12.65 20.19 -12.84
CA GLU A 90 -12.24 19.49 -11.63
C GLU A 90 -13.20 19.84 -10.49
N PRO A 91 -14.13 18.93 -10.15
CA PRO A 91 -15.12 19.20 -9.10
C PRO A 91 -14.53 19.15 -7.70
N CYS A 92 -13.36 18.51 -7.53
CA CYS A 92 -12.75 18.29 -6.21
C CYS A 92 -11.94 19.50 -5.78
N THR A 93 -12.43 20.25 -4.80
CA THR A 93 -11.72 21.38 -4.20
C THR A 93 -10.76 20.92 -3.11
N ILE A 94 -9.76 21.75 -2.77
CA ILE A 94 -8.87 21.52 -1.61
C ILE A 94 -9.67 21.37 -0.31
N GLN A 95 -10.80 22.06 -0.19
CA GLN A 95 -11.69 21.93 0.97
C GLN A 95 -12.35 20.55 1.01
N ALA A 96 -12.81 20.03 -0.14
CA ALA A 96 -13.37 18.68 -0.26
C ALA A 96 -12.32 17.61 0.11
N VAL A 97 -11.07 17.76 -0.38
CA VAL A 97 -9.96 16.86 -0.02
C VAL A 97 -9.69 16.85 1.49
N LYS A 98 -9.69 18.04 2.14
CA LYS A 98 -9.49 18.14 3.59
C LYS A 98 -10.64 17.57 4.41
N ALA A 99 -11.86 17.62 3.88
CA ALA A 99 -13.06 17.10 4.54
C ALA A 99 -13.29 15.60 4.27
N TYR A 100 -12.57 15.01 3.33
CA TYR A 100 -12.74 13.60 2.98
C TYR A 100 -12.25 12.67 4.08
N HIS A 101 -13.12 11.78 4.51
CA HIS A 101 -12.82 10.68 5.41
C HIS A 101 -13.05 9.37 4.67
N PRO A 102 -12.02 8.55 4.45
CA PRO A 102 -12.19 7.27 3.77
C PRO A 102 -13.09 6.34 4.57
N SER A 103 -13.95 5.58 3.88
CA SER A 103 -14.84 4.58 4.50
C SER A 103 -14.07 3.37 5.04
N GLU A 104 -12.93 3.05 4.44
CA GLU A 104 -12.04 2.00 4.89
C GLU A 104 -10.63 2.55 5.06
N ASN A 105 -10.04 2.29 6.22
CA ASN A 105 -8.69 2.72 6.52
C ASN A 105 -7.73 1.53 6.46
N SER A 106 -6.57 1.76 5.89
CA SER A 106 -5.47 0.81 5.92
C SER A 106 -4.16 1.51 6.22
N LEU A 107 -3.26 0.81 6.89
CA LEU A 107 -1.90 1.28 7.15
C LEU A 107 -0.93 0.24 6.61
N GLY A 108 -0.06 0.62 5.69
CA GLY A 108 0.84 -0.32 5.05
C GLY A 108 2.28 0.17 4.98
N SER A 109 3.19 -0.79 4.84
CA SER A 109 4.60 -0.57 4.60
C SER A 109 5.10 -1.51 3.52
N GLY A 110 5.86 -0.97 2.56
CA GLY A 110 6.47 -1.73 1.48
C GLY A 110 7.99 -1.56 1.46
N GLN A 111 8.71 -2.66 1.24
CA GLN A 111 10.17 -2.64 1.11
C GLN A 111 10.63 -3.37 -0.13
N VAL A 112 11.48 -2.73 -0.93
CA VAL A 112 12.24 -3.36 -1.99
C VAL A 112 13.61 -3.71 -1.42
N LEU A 113 13.96 -5.00 -1.46
CA LEU A 113 15.24 -5.50 -0.95
C LEU A 113 16.36 -5.08 -1.92
N HIS A 114 17.55 -4.75 -1.40
CA HIS A 114 18.67 -4.29 -2.24
C HIS A 114 19.23 -5.38 -3.15
N CYS A 115 19.11 -6.65 -2.76
CA CYS A 115 19.42 -7.82 -3.57
C CYS A 115 18.36 -8.91 -3.36
N PRO A 116 18.34 -9.98 -4.16
CA PRO A 116 17.46 -11.13 -3.93
C PRO A 116 17.76 -11.79 -2.57
N TYR A 117 16.75 -12.02 -1.75
CA TYR A 117 16.86 -12.70 -0.46
C TYR A 117 16.24 -14.08 -0.52
N SER A 118 16.82 -15.05 0.20
CA SER A 118 16.13 -16.32 0.49
C SER A 118 14.85 -16.09 1.29
N ALA A 119 13.93 -17.04 1.25
CA ALA A 119 12.69 -16.97 2.02
C ALA A 119 12.94 -16.75 3.52
N GLU A 120 13.96 -17.40 4.09
CA GLU A 120 14.34 -17.23 5.51
C GLU A 120 14.75 -15.79 5.84
N ARG A 121 15.61 -15.19 5.01
CA ARG A 121 16.04 -13.80 5.18
C ARG A 121 14.88 -12.83 4.97
N ALA A 122 14.03 -13.07 3.97
CA ALA A 122 12.84 -12.27 3.73
C ALA A 122 11.84 -12.35 4.89
N ARG A 123 11.69 -13.54 5.50
CA ARG A 123 10.87 -13.76 6.71
C ARG A 123 11.36 -12.95 7.91
N LEU A 124 12.68 -12.82 8.08
CA LEU A 124 13.25 -11.97 9.14
C LEU A 124 12.91 -10.49 8.90
N VAL A 125 13.08 -10.00 7.66
CA VAL A 125 12.70 -8.62 7.29
C VAL A 125 11.21 -8.39 7.50
N LEU A 126 10.35 -9.36 7.16
CA LEU A 126 8.90 -9.26 7.41
C LEU A 126 8.59 -9.09 8.90
N ARG A 127 9.29 -9.80 9.79
CA ARG A 127 9.10 -9.66 11.24
C ARG A 127 9.44 -8.24 11.72
N GLU A 128 10.53 -7.67 11.22
CA GLU A 128 10.90 -6.27 11.52
C GLU A 128 9.85 -5.27 10.96
N MET A 129 9.34 -5.52 9.76
CA MET A 129 8.27 -4.72 9.18
C MET A 129 6.96 -4.81 9.98
N ALA A 130 6.59 -6.00 10.46
CA ALA A 130 5.40 -6.23 11.27
C ALA A 130 5.52 -5.56 12.66
N GLU A 131 6.70 -5.59 13.28
CA GLU A 131 6.98 -4.86 14.52
C GLU A 131 6.83 -3.35 14.31
N GLN A 132 7.40 -2.82 13.22
CA GLN A 132 7.27 -1.39 12.91
C GLN A 132 5.82 -1.01 12.64
N LEU A 133 5.06 -1.83 11.89
CA LEU A 133 3.64 -1.61 11.61
C LEU A 133 2.81 -1.56 12.91
N ALA A 134 3.07 -2.47 13.86
CA ALA A 134 2.41 -2.47 15.17
C ALA A 134 2.73 -1.18 15.95
N LEU A 135 3.98 -0.73 15.97
CA LEU A 135 4.37 0.53 16.60
C LEU A 135 3.72 1.75 15.93
N ASP A 136 3.55 1.73 14.62
CA ASP A 136 2.88 2.81 13.88
C ASP A 136 1.38 2.86 14.21
N LEU A 137 0.71 1.69 14.36
CA LEU A 137 -0.67 1.61 14.85
C LEU A 137 -0.78 2.20 16.26
N VAL A 138 0.08 1.80 17.18
CA VAL A 138 0.12 2.33 18.55
C VAL A 138 0.32 3.84 18.56
N SER A 139 1.26 4.36 17.78
CA SER A 139 1.56 5.80 17.71
C SER A 139 0.39 6.64 17.24
N LYS A 140 -0.47 6.05 16.40
CA LYS A 140 -1.67 6.69 15.83
C LYS A 140 -2.96 6.36 16.58
N LYS A 141 -2.89 5.57 17.66
CA LYS A 141 -4.04 5.06 18.41
C LYS A 141 -5.03 4.31 17.52
N LEU A 142 -4.53 3.41 16.71
CA LEU A 142 -5.26 2.60 15.75
C LEU A 142 -5.12 1.12 16.08
N MET A 143 -6.11 0.33 15.67
CA MET A 143 -6.16 -1.12 15.80
C MET A 143 -6.58 -1.76 14.47
N THR A 144 -6.21 -3.00 14.24
CA THR A 144 -6.57 -3.77 13.05
C THR A 144 -7.00 -5.19 13.41
N ASP A 145 -7.89 -5.76 12.63
CA ASP A 145 -8.28 -7.18 12.67
C ASP A 145 -7.83 -7.95 11.42
N GLN A 146 -7.02 -7.33 10.53
CA GLN A 146 -6.65 -7.93 9.27
C GLN A 146 -5.23 -7.57 8.85
N ILE A 147 -4.44 -8.59 8.47
CA ILE A 147 -3.12 -8.42 7.87
C ILE A 147 -3.16 -8.92 6.43
N VAL A 148 -2.69 -8.09 5.51
CA VAL A 148 -2.51 -8.45 4.10
C VAL A 148 -1.03 -8.46 3.80
N LEU A 149 -0.55 -9.52 3.14
CA LEU A 149 0.83 -9.68 2.76
C LEU A 149 0.95 -9.92 1.26
N THR A 150 1.87 -9.17 0.63
CA THR A 150 2.26 -9.40 -0.76
C THR A 150 3.77 -9.55 -0.84
N VAL A 151 4.24 -10.67 -1.42
CA VAL A 151 5.66 -10.99 -1.57
C VAL A 151 6.00 -11.12 -3.05
N GLY A 152 6.80 -10.19 -3.55
CA GLY A 152 7.27 -10.17 -4.94
C GLY A 152 8.59 -10.91 -5.07
N TYR A 153 8.66 -11.80 -6.05
CA TYR A 153 9.86 -12.57 -6.35
C TYR A 153 10.79 -11.84 -7.31
N ASP A 154 12.07 -12.18 -7.26
CA ASP A 154 13.08 -11.58 -8.13
C ASP A 154 13.08 -12.21 -9.52
N ILE A 155 13.50 -11.44 -10.52
CA ILE A 155 13.69 -11.88 -11.91
C ILE A 155 14.75 -12.99 -12.00
N GLU A 156 15.75 -13.02 -11.11
CA GLU A 156 16.79 -14.02 -11.05
C GLU A 156 16.23 -15.46 -11.00
N ASN A 157 15.03 -15.64 -10.44
CA ASN A 157 14.35 -16.95 -10.43
C ASN A 157 14.03 -17.48 -11.84
N LEU A 158 13.97 -16.61 -12.85
CA LEU A 158 13.69 -16.99 -14.25
C LEU A 158 14.90 -16.83 -15.17
N THR A 159 15.91 -16.04 -14.78
CA THR A 159 17.14 -15.83 -15.57
C THR A 159 18.23 -16.80 -15.20
N ASP A 160 18.26 -17.35 -13.99
CA ASP A 160 19.15 -18.45 -13.61
C ASP A 160 18.58 -19.78 -14.14
N PRO A 161 19.30 -20.49 -15.05
CA PRO A 161 18.82 -21.74 -15.63
C PRO A 161 18.49 -22.83 -14.60
N ALA A 162 19.28 -22.93 -13.53
CA ALA A 162 19.06 -23.94 -12.49
C ALA A 162 17.78 -23.70 -11.69
N ARG A 163 17.43 -22.43 -11.42
CA ARG A 163 16.18 -22.03 -10.76
C ARG A 163 15.01 -22.10 -11.71
N ARG A 164 15.18 -21.62 -12.95
CA ARG A 164 14.14 -21.63 -13.98
C ARG A 164 13.60 -23.03 -14.24
N ASN A 165 14.51 -24.03 -14.33
CA ASN A 165 14.12 -25.43 -14.56
C ASN A 165 13.31 -26.05 -13.43
N ARG A 166 13.43 -25.53 -12.21
CA ARG A 166 12.68 -26.00 -11.03
C ARG A 166 11.33 -25.29 -10.85
N TYR A 167 11.17 -24.10 -11.49
CA TYR A 167 9.96 -23.31 -11.33
C TYR A 167 8.92 -23.63 -12.40
N HIS A 168 7.79 -24.22 -12.00
CA HIS A 168 6.68 -24.57 -12.87
C HIS A 168 5.41 -23.73 -12.56
N GLY A 169 5.54 -22.70 -11.73
CA GLY A 169 4.44 -21.81 -11.37
C GLY A 169 4.12 -20.74 -12.43
N PRO A 170 3.09 -19.95 -12.21
CA PRO A 170 2.67 -18.91 -13.13
C PRO A 170 3.68 -17.77 -13.22
N ILE A 171 3.93 -17.31 -14.45
CA ILE A 171 4.79 -16.17 -14.78
C ILE A 171 3.94 -14.99 -15.17
N VAL A 172 4.30 -13.79 -14.69
CA VAL A 172 3.63 -12.53 -14.99
C VAL A 172 4.64 -11.48 -15.43
N LYS A 173 4.19 -10.46 -16.15
CA LYS A 173 5.02 -9.29 -16.46
C LYS A 173 4.91 -8.26 -15.35
N ASP A 174 6.05 -7.78 -14.87
CA ASP A 174 6.11 -6.69 -13.91
C ASP A 174 5.77 -5.32 -14.57
N HIS A 175 5.81 -4.25 -13.79
CA HIS A 175 5.56 -2.88 -14.28
C HIS A 175 6.50 -2.45 -15.44
N TYR A 176 7.69 -3.03 -15.50
CA TYR A 176 8.69 -2.74 -16.54
C TYR A 176 8.60 -3.71 -17.74
N GLY A 177 7.59 -4.60 -17.76
CA GLY A 177 7.40 -5.59 -18.82
C GLY A 177 8.29 -6.83 -18.69
N ARG A 178 9.06 -6.99 -17.60
CA ARG A 178 9.95 -8.13 -17.38
C ARG A 178 9.15 -9.31 -16.84
N GLU A 179 9.48 -10.51 -17.30
CA GLU A 179 8.90 -11.73 -16.75
C GLU A 179 9.44 -12.02 -15.36
N VAL A 180 8.54 -12.25 -14.43
CA VAL A 180 8.84 -12.61 -13.03
C VAL A 180 7.86 -13.68 -12.56
N PRO A 181 8.22 -14.53 -11.58
CA PRO A 181 7.23 -15.40 -10.93
C PRO A 181 6.07 -14.58 -10.37
N LYS A 182 4.85 -15.11 -10.48
CA LYS A 182 3.67 -14.45 -9.89
C LYS A 182 3.91 -14.24 -8.40
N HIS A 183 3.68 -13.01 -7.91
CA HIS A 183 3.81 -12.67 -6.50
C HIS A 183 2.89 -13.54 -5.63
N ALA A 184 3.37 -13.88 -4.43
CA ALA A 184 2.53 -14.45 -3.39
C ALA A 184 1.70 -13.34 -2.75
N HIS A 185 0.40 -13.61 -2.54
CA HIS A 185 -0.53 -12.67 -1.94
C HIS A 185 -1.49 -13.44 -1.04
N GLY A 186 -1.78 -12.87 0.13
CA GLY A 186 -2.73 -13.46 1.05
C GLY A 186 -3.18 -12.48 2.11
N THR A 187 -4.26 -12.89 2.79
CA THR A 187 -4.87 -12.15 3.88
C THR A 187 -5.02 -13.07 5.08
N GLU A 188 -4.75 -12.56 6.27
CA GLU A 188 -4.99 -13.21 7.56
C GLU A 188 -5.92 -12.33 8.37
N ARG A 189 -6.97 -12.92 8.93
CA ARG A 189 -7.84 -12.25 9.89
C ARG A 189 -7.41 -12.58 11.31
N LEU A 190 -7.40 -11.57 12.14
CA LEU A 190 -7.22 -11.70 13.58
C LEU A 190 -8.60 -11.84 14.21
N ASN A 191 -8.69 -12.57 15.33
CA ASN A 191 -9.97 -12.77 16.00
C ASN A 191 -10.54 -11.46 16.54
N ASP A 192 -9.64 -10.56 17.00
CA ASP A 192 -10.01 -9.29 17.63
C ASP A 192 -9.22 -8.15 17.00
N TYR A 193 -9.74 -6.93 17.12
CA TYR A 193 -8.97 -5.73 16.81
C TYR A 193 -7.80 -5.59 17.77
N THR A 194 -6.61 -5.38 17.24
CA THR A 194 -5.39 -5.32 18.05
C THR A 194 -4.33 -4.40 17.46
N SER A 195 -3.47 -3.87 18.32
CA SER A 195 -2.19 -3.24 17.98
C SER A 195 -1.00 -3.99 18.58
N SER A 196 -1.22 -5.21 19.11
CA SER A 196 -0.19 -6.05 19.70
C SER A 196 0.83 -6.48 18.67
N THR A 197 2.11 -6.18 18.92
CA THR A 197 3.25 -6.61 18.10
C THR A 197 3.30 -8.14 18.01
N LYS A 198 3.05 -8.83 19.11
CA LYS A 198 3.07 -10.31 19.19
C LYS A 198 2.00 -10.93 18.29
N LYS A 199 0.75 -10.43 18.35
CA LYS A 199 -0.38 -10.92 17.54
C LYS A 199 -0.15 -10.61 16.05
N ILE A 200 0.22 -9.37 15.70
CA ILE A 200 0.45 -8.93 14.32
C ILE A 200 1.64 -9.67 13.69
N MET A 201 2.76 -9.76 14.40
CA MET A 201 3.95 -10.47 13.91
C MET A 201 3.70 -11.97 13.77
N GLY A 202 2.95 -12.57 14.69
CA GLY A 202 2.54 -13.98 14.62
C GLY A 202 1.69 -14.25 13.38
N ALA A 203 0.66 -13.43 13.15
CA ALA A 203 -0.23 -13.55 11.99
C ALA A 203 0.53 -13.32 10.67
N ALA A 204 1.37 -12.28 10.59
CA ALA A 204 2.16 -12.00 9.39
C ALA A 204 3.13 -13.14 9.07
N THR A 205 3.75 -13.74 10.09
CA THR A 205 4.70 -14.84 9.93
C THR A 205 3.99 -16.13 9.49
N ALA A 206 2.87 -16.47 10.12
CA ALA A 206 2.06 -17.63 9.74
C ALA A 206 1.52 -17.49 8.30
N LEU A 207 1.08 -16.29 7.93
CA LEU A 207 0.64 -16.00 6.58
C LEU A 207 1.79 -16.16 5.56
N PHE A 208 2.98 -15.65 5.87
CA PHE A 208 4.17 -15.82 5.04
C PHE A 208 4.49 -17.30 4.82
N ASP A 209 4.54 -18.08 5.89
CA ASP A 209 4.88 -19.50 5.85
C ASP A 209 3.85 -20.32 5.03
N ARG A 210 2.59 -19.85 4.96
CA ARG A 210 1.51 -20.47 4.19
C ARG A 210 1.54 -20.14 2.70
N ILE A 211 1.92 -18.89 2.31
CA ILE A 211 1.76 -18.43 0.92
C ILE A 211 3.05 -18.38 0.12
N VAL A 212 4.21 -18.32 0.77
CA VAL A 212 5.49 -18.08 0.10
C VAL A 212 6.11 -19.39 -0.38
N ASN A 213 6.54 -19.41 -1.63
CA ASN A 213 7.37 -20.48 -2.14
C ASN A 213 8.82 -20.28 -1.66
N THR A 214 9.30 -21.20 -0.82
CA THR A 214 10.61 -21.13 -0.17
C THR A 214 11.79 -21.32 -1.12
N ASP A 215 11.55 -21.90 -2.30
CA ASP A 215 12.59 -22.14 -3.32
C ASP A 215 12.91 -20.87 -4.14
N LEU A 216 12.06 -19.85 -4.03
CA LEU A 216 12.18 -18.63 -4.80
C LEU A 216 12.88 -17.52 -4.02
N MET A 217 13.69 -16.75 -4.72
CA MET A 217 14.31 -15.54 -4.17
C MET A 217 13.30 -14.40 -4.15
N VAL A 218 13.20 -13.73 -3.02
CA VAL A 218 12.29 -12.61 -2.75
C VAL A 218 12.97 -11.29 -3.07
N ARG A 219 12.24 -10.37 -3.69
CA ARG A 219 12.72 -9.02 -4.03
C ARG A 219 11.92 -7.91 -3.35
N ARG A 220 10.65 -8.13 -3.06
CA ARG A 220 9.75 -7.13 -2.49
C ARG A 220 8.86 -7.74 -1.42
N LEU A 221 8.68 -6.99 -0.33
CA LEU A 221 7.72 -7.29 0.72
C LEU A 221 6.78 -6.09 0.86
N ASN A 222 5.50 -6.36 1.03
CA ASN A 222 4.50 -5.35 1.37
C ASN A 222 3.54 -5.94 2.39
N ILE A 223 3.47 -5.32 3.57
CA ILE A 223 2.56 -5.68 4.65
C ILE A 223 1.58 -4.54 4.88
N VAL A 224 0.30 -4.86 5.02
CA VAL A 224 -0.78 -3.90 5.23
C VAL A 224 -1.66 -4.36 6.37
N ALA A 225 -1.90 -3.49 7.34
CA ALA A 225 -3.00 -3.58 8.28
C ALA A 225 -4.25 -3.06 7.57
N GLY A 226 -5.22 -3.92 7.30
CA GLY A 226 -6.51 -3.59 6.71
C GLY A 226 -7.56 -3.33 7.80
N ARG A 227 -8.71 -2.77 7.40
CA ARG A 227 -9.84 -2.54 8.30
C ARG A 227 -9.46 -1.82 9.59
N VAL A 228 -8.61 -0.81 9.47
CA VAL A 228 -8.08 -0.07 10.61
C VAL A 228 -9.15 0.83 11.20
N ILE A 229 -9.33 0.77 12.53
CA ILE A 229 -10.24 1.61 13.30
C ILE A 229 -9.50 2.29 14.46
N SER A 230 -10.11 3.30 15.06
CA SER A 230 -9.56 3.92 16.27
C SER A 230 -9.69 3.00 17.50
N GLU A 231 -8.80 3.15 18.47
CA GLU A 231 -8.88 2.41 19.74
C GLU A 231 -10.23 2.64 20.44
N SER A 232 -10.77 3.87 20.40
CA SER A 232 -12.08 4.19 20.98
C SER A 232 -13.23 3.45 20.29
N GLU A 233 -13.16 3.30 18.98
CA GLU A 233 -14.15 2.55 18.21
C GLU A 233 -14.06 1.05 18.47
N ALA A 234 -12.85 0.50 18.60
CA ALA A 234 -12.63 -0.91 18.95
C ALA A 234 -13.24 -1.26 20.31
N MET A 235 -13.01 -0.42 21.32
CA MET A 235 -13.58 -0.61 22.67
C MET A 235 -15.12 -0.60 22.68
N THR A 236 -15.73 0.17 21.79
CA THR A 236 -17.21 0.21 21.69
C THR A 236 -17.76 -1.08 21.08
N ARG A 237 -17.03 -1.71 20.16
CA ARG A 237 -17.43 -2.96 19.49
C ARG A 237 -17.25 -4.20 20.37
N GLU A 238 -16.27 -4.22 21.29
CA GLU A 238 -16.05 -5.33 22.24
C GLU A 238 -17.21 -5.53 23.23
N GLY A 239 -18.15 -4.58 23.35
CA GLY A 239 -19.32 -4.66 24.20
C GLY A 239 -20.51 -5.44 23.62
N GLU A 240 -20.43 -5.99 22.41
CA GLU A 240 -21.49 -6.80 21.83
C GLU A 240 -21.46 -8.21 22.42
N PHE A 241 -22.62 -8.64 22.95
CA PHE A 241 -22.89 -9.83 23.76
C PHE A 241 -22.31 -11.11 23.17
N GLU A 242 -21.46 -11.81 23.95
CA GLU A 242 -21.17 -13.23 23.74
C GLU A 242 -22.37 -14.07 24.24
N GLN A 243 -22.91 -14.91 23.37
CA GLN A 243 -23.94 -15.88 23.76
C GLN A 243 -23.31 -16.90 24.71
N MET A 244 -23.82 -16.93 25.95
CA MET A 244 -23.33 -17.86 26.98
C MET A 244 -23.70 -19.30 26.62
N ASP A 245 -22.69 -20.20 26.63
CA ASP A 245 -22.85 -21.63 26.49
C ASP A 245 -22.90 -22.30 27.87
N LEU A 246 -23.89 -23.18 28.08
CA LEU A 246 -24.14 -23.88 29.37
C LEU A 246 -23.02 -24.84 29.79
N PHE A 247 -22.12 -25.20 28.90
CA PHE A 247 -21.05 -26.17 29.16
C PHE A 247 -19.66 -25.56 29.33
N THR A 248 -19.55 -24.24 29.27
CA THR A 248 -18.26 -23.53 29.36
C THR A 248 -17.93 -23.19 30.82
N ASP A 249 -16.73 -23.51 31.29
CA ASP A 249 -16.21 -23.04 32.59
C ASP A 249 -15.85 -21.54 32.49
N TYR A 250 -16.81 -20.69 32.82
CA TYR A 250 -16.65 -19.24 32.77
C TYR A 250 -15.57 -18.69 33.68
N ALA A 251 -15.31 -19.35 34.83
CA ALA A 251 -14.27 -18.93 35.75
C ALA A 251 -12.88 -19.11 35.12
N ALA A 252 -12.65 -20.22 34.44
CA ALA A 252 -11.43 -20.49 33.71
C ALA A 252 -11.24 -19.54 32.50
N VAL A 253 -12.32 -19.26 31.77
CA VAL A 253 -12.30 -18.30 30.63
C VAL A 253 -11.99 -16.91 31.12
N GLU A 254 -12.64 -16.44 32.20
CA GLU A 254 -12.39 -15.13 32.77
C GLU A 254 -10.96 -14.97 33.33
N ALA A 255 -10.44 -15.99 34.01
CA ALA A 255 -9.08 -16.01 34.48
C ALA A 255 -8.06 -15.90 33.31
N ARG A 256 -8.31 -16.62 32.21
CA ARG A 256 -7.50 -16.57 30.99
C ARG A 256 -7.55 -15.19 30.32
N ARG A 257 -8.75 -14.59 30.23
CA ARG A 257 -8.92 -13.23 29.70
C ARG A 257 -8.19 -12.17 30.53
N LYS A 258 -8.27 -12.25 31.86
CA LYS A 258 -7.53 -11.37 32.75
C LYS A 258 -6.02 -11.50 32.58
N GLN A 259 -5.52 -12.71 32.38
CA GLN A 259 -4.10 -12.94 32.13
C GLN A 259 -3.67 -12.37 30.78
N GLU A 260 -4.46 -12.63 29.71
CA GLU A 260 -4.19 -12.09 28.37
C GLU A 260 -4.21 -10.56 28.37
N GLN A 261 -5.19 -9.95 29.05
CA GLN A 261 -5.25 -8.50 29.16
C GLN A 261 -4.04 -7.92 29.89
N ALA A 262 -3.60 -8.56 30.99
CA ALA A 262 -2.41 -8.13 31.70
C ALA A 262 -1.12 -8.24 30.85
N GLU A 263 -1.03 -9.24 29.96
CA GLU A 263 0.07 -9.35 28.98
C GLU A 263 0.01 -8.23 27.94
N LEU A 264 -1.17 -7.94 27.39
CA LEU A 264 -1.38 -6.85 26.44
C LEU A 264 -1.04 -5.48 27.03
N ASP A 265 -1.42 -5.23 28.29
CA ASP A 265 -1.09 -3.99 28.99
C ASP A 265 0.41 -3.82 29.21
N ARG A 266 1.13 -4.91 29.53
CA ARG A 266 2.60 -4.90 29.63
C ARG A 266 3.26 -4.65 28.29
N GLU A 267 2.77 -5.30 27.24
CA GLU A 267 3.25 -5.08 25.87
C GLU A 267 3.03 -3.64 25.43
N ARG A 268 1.84 -3.07 25.69
CA ARG A 268 1.50 -1.68 25.39
C ARG A 268 2.47 -0.70 26.05
N LYS A 269 2.76 -0.87 27.32
CA LYS A 269 3.74 -0.02 28.03
C LYS A 269 5.14 -0.13 27.39
N MET A 270 5.55 -1.32 26.99
CA MET A 270 6.82 -1.51 26.30
C MET A 270 6.84 -0.79 24.93
N GLN A 271 5.78 -0.91 24.14
CA GLN A 271 5.64 -0.21 22.86
C GLN A 271 5.72 1.32 23.01
N GLU A 272 5.09 1.89 24.04
CA GLU A 272 5.13 3.32 24.33
C GLU A 272 6.54 3.80 24.72
N VAL A 273 7.27 3.00 25.52
CA VAL A 273 8.67 3.27 25.84
C VAL A 273 9.54 3.21 24.58
N MET A 274 9.36 2.21 23.72
CA MET A 274 10.07 2.10 22.43
C MET A 274 9.79 3.30 21.52
N LEU A 275 8.55 3.77 21.44
CA LEU A 275 8.18 4.96 20.68
C LEU A 275 8.86 6.22 21.26
N THR A 276 8.94 6.35 22.57
CA THR A 276 9.63 7.46 23.24
C THR A 276 11.13 7.45 22.94
N ILE A 277 11.78 6.29 23.03
CA ILE A 277 13.21 6.14 22.67
C ILE A 277 13.42 6.48 21.19
N LYS A 278 12.55 5.99 20.29
CA LYS A 278 12.62 6.30 18.85
C LYS A 278 12.48 7.80 18.55
N LYS A 279 11.70 8.54 19.33
CA LYS A 279 11.59 10.01 19.20
C LYS A 279 12.84 10.74 19.70
N MET A 280 13.49 10.24 20.74
CA MET A 280 14.70 10.86 21.34
C MET A 280 15.97 10.59 20.50
N VAL A 281 16.03 9.47 19.81
CA VAL A 281 17.19 9.09 18.98
C VAL A 281 16.77 9.22 17.51
N PRO A 282 17.29 10.20 16.75
CA PRO A 282 16.99 10.31 15.32
C PRO A 282 17.50 9.07 14.59
N ILE A 283 16.58 8.17 14.25
CA ILE A 283 16.82 6.81 13.69
C ILE A 283 17.34 6.88 12.25
N ARG A 284 18.42 7.58 11.99
CA ARG A 284 19.08 7.46 10.68
C ARG A 284 20.00 6.24 10.56
N THR A 285 20.20 5.47 11.64
CA THR A 285 21.29 4.48 11.70
C THR A 285 20.95 3.11 12.33
N MET A 286 19.77 2.88 12.91
CA MET A 286 19.56 1.63 13.68
C MET A 286 19.04 0.42 12.88
N ASN A 287 18.23 0.63 11.83
CA ASN A 287 17.60 -0.50 11.14
C ASN A 287 18.47 -1.24 10.13
N TYR A 288 19.64 -0.72 9.76
CA TYR A 288 20.52 -1.37 8.77
C TYR A 288 21.75 -2.09 9.35
N ARG A 289 22.12 -1.82 10.60
CA ARG A 289 23.36 -2.39 11.17
C ARG A 289 23.22 -3.80 11.74
N ARG A 290 22.01 -4.31 11.97
CA ARG A 290 21.83 -5.62 12.61
C ARG A 290 21.92 -6.80 11.65
N ILE A 291 21.61 -6.60 10.37
CA ILE A 291 21.61 -7.69 9.36
C ILE A 291 22.96 -7.80 8.61
N ASP A 292 23.76 -6.74 8.55
CA ASP A 292 24.92 -6.65 7.63
C ASP A 292 26.30 -6.72 8.32
N ARG A 293 26.42 -7.34 9.49
CA ARG A 293 27.75 -7.54 10.12
C ARG A 293 28.66 -8.54 9.39
N THR A 294 28.22 -9.13 8.29
CA THR A 294 28.99 -10.13 7.55
C THR A 294 29.41 -9.74 6.14
N VAL A 295 29.02 -8.57 5.62
CA VAL A 295 29.46 -8.15 4.27
C VAL A 295 29.75 -6.64 4.25
N ALA A 296 31.03 -6.28 4.22
CA ALA A 296 31.49 -4.91 4.07
C ALA A 296 31.32 -4.45 2.61
N GLY A 297 30.61 -3.37 2.40
CA GLY A 297 30.55 -2.69 1.09
C GLY A 297 29.42 -1.67 0.96
N HIS A 298 29.77 -0.41 0.99
CA HIS A 298 29.09 0.83 0.54
C HIS A 298 27.55 0.82 0.42
N ILE A 299 26.86 1.40 1.41
CA ILE A 299 25.40 1.59 1.41
C ILE A 299 25.05 3.07 1.16
N ARG A 300 24.26 3.33 0.11
CA ARG A 300 23.55 4.62 -0.06
C ARG A 300 22.15 4.51 0.56
N PRO A 301 21.66 5.54 1.29
CA PRO A 301 20.35 5.49 1.95
C PRO A 301 19.22 5.56 0.92
N ILE A 302 18.29 4.61 1.00
CA ILE A 302 17.04 4.61 0.22
C ILE A 302 15.97 5.37 1.01
N ARG A 303 15.36 6.36 0.35
CA ARG A 303 14.24 7.15 0.90
C ARG A 303 12.98 6.27 1.01
N TYR A 304 12.37 6.28 2.20
CA TYR A 304 11.03 5.73 2.40
C TYR A 304 10.01 6.60 1.68
N ILE A 305 9.23 6.01 0.79
CA ILE A 305 8.02 6.63 0.25
C ILE A 305 6.85 5.99 1.00
N CYS A 306 6.30 6.71 1.97
CA CYS A 306 4.96 6.46 2.47
C CYS A 306 3.98 6.87 1.37
N THR A 307 3.44 5.95 0.62
CA THR A 307 2.28 6.18 -0.21
C THR A 307 1.04 6.00 0.64
N LEU A 308 0.47 7.11 1.08
CA LEU A 308 -0.95 7.17 1.41
C LEU A 308 -1.68 6.90 0.09
N SER A 309 -2.32 5.73 0.00
CA SER A 309 -3.30 5.47 -1.06
C SER A 309 -4.56 6.25 -0.69
N LEU A 310 -4.79 7.34 -1.40
CA LEU A 310 -6.09 8.01 -1.50
C LEU A 310 -7.05 7.16 -2.34
#